data_bb9a19d4872192b093290f78158aaf6e
#
_entry.id   bb9a19d4872192b093290f78158aaf6e
#
_cell.length_a   1.000
_cell.length_b   1.000
_cell.length_c   1.000
_cell.angle_alpha   90.00
_cell.angle_beta   90.00
_cell.angle_gamma   90.00
#
_symmetry.space_group_name_H-M   'P 1'
#
loop_
_entity.id
_entity.type
_entity.pdbx_description
1 polymer ?
#
loop_
_entity_poly.entity_id
_entity_poly.type
_entity_poly.pdbx_seq_one_letter_code
_entity_poly.pdbx_strand_id
1 'polypeptide(L)'
;KPQGWPVSELTADGEYMAYRIGAEISGKEFNEPKSASRDYPAYTMGMGWTEHGRSVGPPPDLGPPQAQRVKCINVHGEEITNRPGSNHLELEFEAHQGRAPVYYRTADGGLTERIGGAATGLSVHGNEGLVPQSKNCDSNIPGLFAAGDTCSAMFVGATYPGIGYGSTGAAVTGARAGLAAAKFISDIPEVKISASQLSDHETKIFAPTKRTGGFGPQWLTQILQNAMFPYYVLFIKQVDRLQATLTMVEFKRDHLAPQLRVDNPHDLKLAHEVQSMIYNAEAKLRTSLYREESRGTHYREDFPNRNDPDWLAWISLQRDGDQMKLWKRPIPEKWWPDLSQPYEQLYAARMPGETLEAAE
;
A
#
# COMPACT_ATOMS: atom_id res chain seq x y z
N LYS A 1 -9.84 -8.75 -9.79
CA LYS A 1 -10.28 -7.39 -9.44
C LYS A 1 -11.13 -7.45 -8.20
N PRO A 2 -10.91 -6.62 -7.19
CA PRO A 2 -11.90 -6.43 -6.13
C PRO A 2 -13.18 -5.85 -6.75
N GLN A 3 -14.31 -6.42 -6.39
CA GLN A 3 -15.58 -5.97 -6.90
C GLN A 3 -15.87 -4.54 -6.38
N GLY A 4 -16.26 -3.64 -7.30
CA GLY A 4 -16.59 -2.26 -6.95
C GLY A 4 -15.41 -1.30 -6.77
N TRP A 5 -14.20 -1.72 -7.07
CA TRP A 5 -13.04 -0.83 -7.00
C TRP A 5 -12.94 0.06 -8.26
N PRO A 6 -12.80 1.40 -8.12
CA PRO A 6 -12.89 2.30 -9.26
C PRO A 6 -11.66 2.27 -10.18
N VAL A 7 -10.49 1.88 -9.68
CA VAL A 7 -9.25 1.89 -10.44
C VAL A 7 -8.61 0.51 -10.46
N SER A 8 -8.58 -0.09 -11.64
CA SER A 8 -8.07 -1.46 -11.83
C SER A 8 -6.67 -1.50 -12.40
N GLU A 9 -6.17 -0.36 -12.86
CA GLU A 9 -4.90 -0.21 -13.57
C GLU A 9 -3.76 0.32 -12.68
N LEU A 10 -3.96 0.43 -11.37
CA LEU A 10 -2.91 0.78 -10.41
C LEU A 10 -2.05 -0.45 -10.12
N THR A 11 -0.99 -0.61 -10.88
CA THR A 11 -0.10 -1.78 -10.84
C THR A 11 1.33 -1.45 -10.43
N ALA A 12 1.58 -0.20 -10.01
CA ALA A 12 2.89 0.33 -9.59
C ALA A 12 3.93 0.39 -10.73
N ASP A 13 3.51 0.55 -11.98
CA ASP A 13 4.40 0.54 -13.15
C ASP A 13 5.45 1.66 -13.08
N GLY A 14 5.04 2.89 -12.76
CA GLY A 14 5.95 4.03 -12.64
C GLY A 14 6.99 3.83 -11.53
N GLU A 15 6.57 3.28 -10.40
CA GLU A 15 7.46 2.97 -9.30
C GLU A 15 8.43 1.84 -9.66
N TYR A 16 7.94 0.79 -10.32
CA TYR A 16 8.79 -0.32 -10.77
C TYR A 16 9.84 0.14 -11.79
N MET A 17 9.45 1.01 -12.75
CA MET A 17 10.40 1.63 -13.67
C MET A 17 11.48 2.43 -12.93
N ALA A 18 11.08 3.22 -11.95
CA ALA A 18 12.00 4.00 -11.11
C ALA A 18 12.93 3.08 -10.28
N TYR A 19 12.39 2.04 -9.66
CA TYR A 19 13.16 1.03 -8.93
C TYR A 19 14.23 0.37 -9.84
N ARG A 20 13.88 0.03 -11.06
CA ARG A 20 14.81 -0.61 -12.02
C ARG A 20 16.02 0.23 -12.35
N ILE A 21 15.92 1.53 -12.30
CA ILE A 21 17.03 2.49 -12.52
C ILE A 21 17.71 2.93 -11.22
N GLY A 22 17.33 2.34 -10.09
CA GLY A 22 17.95 2.60 -8.80
C GLY A 22 17.34 3.74 -7.98
N ALA A 23 16.09 4.09 -8.20
CA ALA A 23 15.39 5.04 -7.33
C ALA A 23 15.15 4.43 -5.94
N GLU A 24 15.29 5.27 -4.91
CA GLU A 24 14.94 4.93 -3.53
C GLU A 24 13.43 4.98 -3.33
N ILE A 25 12.86 3.91 -2.76
CA ILE A 25 11.44 3.73 -2.47
C ILE A 25 11.25 3.52 -0.98
N SER A 26 10.13 3.96 -0.41
CA SER A 26 9.81 3.69 1.00
C SER A 26 8.32 3.52 1.26
N GLY A 27 7.97 3.11 2.49
CA GLY A 27 6.59 2.98 2.96
C GLY A 27 5.88 1.68 2.59
N LYS A 28 6.56 0.72 1.99
CA LYS A 28 5.97 -0.53 1.48
C LYS A 28 5.39 -1.45 2.54
N GLU A 29 5.88 -1.38 3.76
CA GLU A 29 5.38 -2.19 4.88
C GLU A 29 3.99 -1.77 5.37
N PHE A 30 3.57 -0.55 5.07
CA PHE A 30 2.27 -0.05 5.47
C PHE A 30 1.20 -0.42 4.44
N ASN A 31 0.10 -1.00 4.89
CA ASN A 31 -0.99 -1.43 4.04
C ASN A 31 -2.29 -0.88 4.61
N GLU A 32 -2.96 -0.02 3.88
CA GLU A 32 -4.27 0.47 4.27
C GLU A 32 -5.35 -0.45 3.70
N PRO A 33 -6.05 -1.24 4.54
CA PRO A 33 -7.14 -2.08 4.07
C PRO A 33 -8.34 -1.22 3.65
N LYS A 34 -9.02 -1.63 2.60
CA LYS A 34 -10.31 -1.06 2.20
C LYS A 34 -11.39 -2.09 2.41
N SER A 35 -12.55 -1.60 2.75
CA SER A 35 -13.74 -2.42 2.89
C SER A 35 -14.93 -1.81 2.17
N ALA A 36 -15.84 -2.67 1.75
CA ALA A 36 -17.09 -2.31 1.11
C ALA A 36 -18.25 -3.09 1.77
N SER A 37 -19.45 -2.57 1.65
CA SER A 37 -20.65 -3.33 1.98
C SER A 37 -20.95 -4.33 0.86
N ARG A 38 -21.49 -5.49 1.18
CA ARG A 38 -21.92 -6.50 0.22
C ARG A 38 -22.95 -5.94 -0.77
N ASP A 39 -23.88 -5.15 -0.25
CA ASP A 39 -24.98 -4.60 -1.03
C ASP A 39 -24.57 -3.34 -1.82
N TYR A 40 -23.49 -2.70 -1.40
CA TYR A 40 -22.94 -1.50 -2.01
C TYR A 40 -21.43 -1.67 -2.26
N PRO A 41 -21.04 -2.47 -3.25
CA PRO A 41 -19.62 -2.80 -3.47
C PRO A 41 -18.77 -1.62 -3.96
N ALA A 42 -19.39 -0.53 -4.41
CA ALA A 42 -18.70 0.67 -4.84
C ALA A 42 -18.44 1.60 -3.66
N TYR A 43 -17.27 1.50 -3.07
CA TYR A 43 -16.66 2.52 -2.23
C TYR A 43 -17.55 3.06 -1.09
N THR A 44 -17.59 2.34 0.01
CA THR A 44 -18.32 2.75 1.22
C THR A 44 -17.39 3.27 2.32
N MET A 45 -16.46 4.18 2.00
CA MET A 45 -15.63 4.83 3.02
C MET A 45 -16.46 5.75 3.94
N GLY A 46 -17.32 5.17 4.78
CA GLY A 46 -18.07 5.94 5.78
C GLY A 46 -18.94 7.07 5.24
N MET A 47 -19.11 7.16 3.94
CA MET A 47 -20.03 8.08 3.28
C MET A 47 -21.31 7.34 2.98
N GLY A 48 -22.41 7.79 3.56
CA GLY A 48 -23.73 7.26 3.26
C GLY A 48 -24.02 7.43 1.76
N TRP A 49 -24.22 6.32 1.06
CA TRP A 49 -24.72 6.32 -0.31
C TRP A 49 -26.25 6.31 -0.25
N THR A 50 -26.88 7.18 -0.99
CA THR A 50 -28.32 7.09 -1.23
C THR A 50 -28.60 6.03 -2.28
N GLU A 51 -29.84 5.54 -2.32
CA GLU A 51 -30.37 4.61 -3.32
C GLU A 51 -30.10 5.04 -4.78
N HIS A 52 -29.68 6.26 -5.00
CA HIS A 52 -29.42 6.85 -6.31
C HIS A 52 -27.92 7.02 -6.61
N GLY A 53 -27.01 6.37 -5.87
CA GLY A 53 -25.58 6.40 -6.12
C GLY A 53 -24.91 7.78 -5.90
N ARG A 54 -25.57 8.71 -5.24
CA ARG A 54 -24.97 9.99 -4.87
C ARG A 54 -24.38 9.88 -3.47
N SER A 55 -23.11 10.25 -3.35
CA SER A 55 -22.51 10.52 -2.06
C SER A 55 -23.27 11.67 -1.41
N VAL A 56 -24.07 11.39 -0.41
CA VAL A 56 -24.50 12.42 0.51
C VAL A 56 -23.43 12.50 1.59
N GLY A 57 -22.90 13.69 1.80
CA GLY A 57 -22.11 13.95 2.99
C GLY A 57 -22.85 13.47 4.23
N PRO A 58 -22.16 13.30 5.36
CA PRO A 58 -22.79 12.90 6.60
C PRO A 58 -24.01 13.78 6.85
N PRO A 59 -25.13 13.21 7.33
CA PRO A 59 -26.27 14.02 7.75
C PRO A 59 -25.79 15.15 8.64
N PRO A 60 -26.33 16.38 8.49
CA PRO A 60 -25.85 17.56 9.20
C PRO A 60 -25.90 17.44 10.73
N ASP A 61 -26.68 16.52 11.25
CA ASP A 61 -26.92 16.32 12.68
C ASP A 61 -25.88 15.39 13.34
N LEU A 62 -24.97 14.81 12.58
CA LEU A 62 -24.06 13.78 13.11
C LEU A 62 -22.66 14.31 13.52
N GLY A 63 -22.48 15.61 13.66
CA GLY A 63 -21.25 16.22 14.14
C GLY A 63 -20.05 16.04 13.17
N PRO A 64 -18.83 16.41 13.59
CA PRO A 64 -17.68 16.36 12.71
C PRO A 64 -17.38 14.92 12.22
N PRO A 65 -16.85 14.76 11.01
CA PRO A 65 -16.64 13.45 10.34
C PRO A 65 -15.91 12.39 11.15
N GLN A 66 -15.14 12.79 12.14
CA GLN A 66 -14.43 11.92 13.07
C GLN A 66 -15.34 11.21 14.10
N ALA A 67 -16.56 11.69 14.30
CA ALA A 67 -17.52 11.11 15.24
C ALA A 67 -18.41 10.02 14.62
N GLN A 68 -18.42 9.88 13.30
CA GLN A 68 -19.26 8.94 12.59
C GLN A 68 -18.50 7.67 12.23
N ARG A 69 -18.10 6.94 13.24
CA ARG A 69 -17.60 5.59 13.02
C ARG A 69 -18.81 4.71 12.75
N VAL A 70 -18.87 4.16 11.54
CA VAL A 70 -19.84 3.11 11.22
C VAL A 70 -19.66 2.01 12.25
N LYS A 71 -20.74 1.73 13.01
CA LYS A 71 -20.70 0.65 13.99
C LYS A 71 -20.62 -0.69 13.27
N CYS A 72 -19.54 -1.42 13.52
CA CYS A 72 -19.36 -2.75 13.02
C CYS A 72 -19.73 -3.76 14.10
N ILE A 73 -20.32 -4.87 13.70
CA ILE A 73 -20.80 -5.93 14.57
C ILE A 73 -20.24 -7.25 14.04
N ASN A 74 -19.71 -8.09 14.92
CA ASN A 74 -19.26 -9.42 14.54
C ASN A 74 -20.43 -10.43 14.43
N VAL A 75 -20.14 -11.65 14.06
CA VAL A 75 -21.12 -12.73 13.90
C VAL A 75 -21.91 -13.04 15.18
N HIS A 76 -21.38 -12.71 16.35
CA HIS A 76 -22.03 -12.91 17.66
C HIS A 76 -22.89 -11.70 18.09
N GLY A 77 -22.97 -10.66 17.28
CA GLY A 77 -23.71 -9.43 17.60
C GLY A 77 -22.93 -8.43 18.48
N GLU A 78 -21.66 -8.68 18.73
CA GLU A 78 -20.82 -7.82 19.55
C GLU A 78 -20.31 -6.62 18.73
N GLU A 79 -20.41 -5.42 19.29
CA GLU A 79 -19.91 -4.21 18.65
C GLU A 79 -18.38 -4.20 18.64
N ILE A 80 -17.81 -4.05 17.45
CA ILE A 80 -16.35 -3.97 17.25
C ILE A 80 -15.93 -2.54 17.49
N THR A 81 -15.10 -2.33 18.51
CA THR A 81 -14.56 -1.01 18.82
C THR A 81 -13.40 -0.67 17.89
N ASN A 82 -13.60 0.30 17.00
CA ASN A 82 -12.50 0.85 16.23
C ASN A 82 -11.46 1.50 17.15
N ARG A 83 -10.20 1.07 17.01
CA ARG A 83 -9.08 1.68 17.73
C ARG A 83 -8.52 2.84 16.92
N PRO A 84 -8.19 3.99 17.53
CA PRO A 84 -7.56 5.08 16.82
C PRO A 84 -6.27 4.63 16.13
N GLY A 85 -6.14 4.94 14.85
CA GLY A 85 -4.92 4.63 14.06
C GLY A 85 -4.82 3.23 13.48
N SER A 86 -5.82 2.36 13.67
CA SER A 86 -5.76 0.97 13.19
C SER A 86 -6.30 0.76 11.77
N ASN A 87 -6.96 1.75 11.18
CA ASN A 87 -7.49 1.70 9.80
C ASN A 87 -8.18 0.37 9.45
N HIS A 88 -9.13 -0.07 10.29
CA HIS A 88 -9.88 -1.32 10.13
C HIS A 88 -9.13 -2.62 10.50
N LEU A 89 -7.98 -2.55 11.13
CA LEU A 89 -7.24 -3.73 11.57
C LEU A 89 -8.10 -4.64 12.49
N GLU A 90 -8.93 -4.04 13.34
CA GLU A 90 -9.86 -4.78 14.23
C GLU A 90 -10.82 -5.67 13.46
N LEU A 91 -11.24 -5.26 12.28
CA LEU A 91 -12.15 -6.05 11.45
C LEU A 91 -11.47 -7.28 10.88
N GLU A 92 -10.18 -7.15 10.52
CA GLU A 92 -9.38 -8.30 10.10
C GLU A 92 -9.08 -9.25 11.28
N PHE A 93 -8.96 -8.69 12.49
CA PHE A 93 -8.84 -9.48 13.72
C PHE A 93 -10.08 -10.32 14.00
N GLU A 94 -11.28 -9.81 13.79
CA GLU A 94 -12.51 -10.59 13.94
C GLU A 94 -12.50 -11.80 13.00
N ALA A 95 -12.09 -11.61 11.76
CA ALA A 95 -11.92 -12.70 10.80
C ALA A 95 -10.85 -13.72 11.26
N HIS A 96 -9.72 -13.21 11.76
CA HIS A 96 -8.63 -14.06 12.26
C HIS A 96 -9.02 -14.91 13.46
N GLN A 97 -9.89 -14.40 14.33
CA GLN A 97 -10.40 -15.09 15.51
C GLN A 97 -11.64 -15.95 15.22
N GLY A 98 -12.01 -16.11 13.95
CA GLY A 98 -13.17 -16.92 13.57
C GLY A 98 -14.52 -16.26 13.86
N ARG A 99 -14.57 -14.95 14.11
CA ARG A 99 -15.79 -14.20 14.39
C ARG A 99 -16.34 -13.42 13.18
N ALA A 100 -15.93 -13.81 11.99
CA ALA A 100 -16.56 -13.35 10.74
C ALA A 100 -17.86 -14.14 10.47
N PRO A 101 -18.81 -13.61 9.65
CA PRO A 101 -18.74 -12.33 8.97
C PRO A 101 -18.91 -11.11 9.89
N VAL A 102 -18.41 -9.97 9.43
CA VAL A 102 -18.58 -8.68 10.09
C VAL A 102 -19.65 -7.87 9.35
N TYR A 103 -20.48 -7.19 10.07
CA TYR A 103 -21.57 -6.39 9.51
C TYR A 103 -21.43 -4.92 9.83
N TYR A 104 -21.84 -4.06 8.86
CA TYR A 104 -22.09 -2.65 9.12
C TYR A 104 -23.53 -2.45 9.55
N ARG A 105 -23.75 -1.57 10.52
CA ARG A 105 -25.08 -1.08 10.84
C ARG A 105 -25.46 0.03 9.85
N THR A 106 -26.55 -0.17 9.14
CA THR A 106 -27.11 0.82 8.19
C THR A 106 -27.88 1.93 8.95
N ALA A 107 -28.13 3.07 8.29
CA ALA A 107 -28.79 4.21 8.91
C ALA A 107 -30.24 3.91 9.38
N ASP A 108 -30.91 2.98 8.72
CA ASP A 108 -32.24 2.47 9.09
C ASP A 108 -32.22 1.40 10.21
N GLY A 109 -31.03 1.10 10.75
CA GLY A 109 -30.83 0.11 11.79
C GLY A 109 -30.66 -1.32 11.28
N GLY A 110 -30.70 -1.56 9.97
CA GLY A 110 -30.38 -2.84 9.34
C GLY A 110 -28.91 -3.21 9.46
N LEU A 111 -28.57 -4.40 8.97
CA LEU A 111 -27.20 -4.89 8.87
C LEU A 111 -26.89 -5.27 7.43
N THR A 112 -25.70 -4.86 6.96
CA THR A 112 -25.16 -5.30 5.68
C THR A 112 -23.78 -5.91 5.90
N GLU A 113 -23.51 -7.05 5.27
CA GLU A 113 -22.24 -7.75 5.41
C GLU A 113 -21.10 -6.87 4.86
N ARG A 114 -20.07 -6.72 5.68
CA ARG A 114 -18.81 -6.14 5.23
C ARG A 114 -18.05 -7.16 4.40
N ILE A 115 -17.71 -6.77 3.20
CA ILE A 115 -16.67 -7.42 2.42
C ILE A 115 -15.45 -6.51 2.40
N GLY A 116 -14.28 -7.00 2.72
CA GLY A 116 -13.18 -6.07 2.80
C GLY A 116 -11.83 -6.67 3.10
N GLY A 117 -10.93 -5.81 3.50
CA GLY A 117 -9.56 -6.17 3.76
C GLY A 117 -8.95 -6.83 2.54
N ALA A 118 -8.54 -8.06 2.69
CA ALA A 118 -7.96 -8.86 1.63
C ALA A 118 -8.89 -9.09 0.42
N ALA A 119 -10.21 -9.20 0.62
CA ALA A 119 -11.16 -9.44 -0.45
C ALA A 119 -11.39 -8.22 -1.37
N THR A 120 -11.23 -7.02 -0.84
CA THR A 120 -11.34 -5.76 -1.62
C THR A 120 -9.99 -5.20 -2.05
N GLY A 121 -8.90 -5.77 -1.54
CA GLY A 121 -7.54 -5.37 -1.84
C GLY A 121 -7.03 -4.21 -0.99
N LEU A 122 -5.83 -3.76 -1.32
CA LEU A 122 -5.17 -2.66 -0.64
C LEU A 122 -5.76 -1.31 -1.09
N SER A 123 -5.57 -0.29 -0.26
CA SER A 123 -5.99 1.08 -0.55
C SER A 123 -5.40 1.61 -1.85
N VAL A 124 -6.16 2.48 -2.51
CA VAL A 124 -5.66 3.36 -3.56
C VAL A 124 -4.85 4.54 -3.00
N HIS A 125 -4.97 4.81 -1.70
CA HIS A 125 -4.15 5.82 -1.04
C HIS A 125 -2.80 5.19 -0.70
N GLY A 126 -1.78 5.57 -1.43
CA GLY A 126 -0.41 5.14 -1.16
C GLY A 126 0.27 6.08 -0.18
N ASN A 127 1.01 5.52 0.75
CA ASN A 127 2.03 6.20 1.54
C ASN A 127 3.42 5.68 1.15
N GLU A 128 3.44 4.90 0.12
CA GLU A 128 4.59 4.26 -0.50
C GLU A 128 4.93 4.95 -1.82
N GLY A 129 6.19 5.04 -2.13
CA GLY A 129 6.65 5.64 -3.38
C GLY A 129 8.10 6.09 -3.32
N LEU A 130 8.47 6.92 -4.28
CA LEU A 130 9.82 7.46 -4.39
C LEU A 130 10.11 8.39 -3.22
N VAL A 131 11.27 8.20 -2.59
CA VAL A 131 11.72 9.04 -1.48
C VAL A 131 12.20 10.39 -2.01
N PRO A 132 11.55 11.51 -1.63
CA PRO A 132 12.00 12.82 -2.03
C PRO A 132 13.31 13.18 -1.29
N GLN A 133 14.30 13.61 -2.03
CA GLN A 133 15.57 14.06 -1.46
C GLN A 133 15.52 15.51 -0.97
N SER A 134 14.58 16.29 -1.50
CA SER A 134 14.35 17.67 -1.08
C SER A 134 12.86 18.06 -1.14
N LYS A 135 12.55 19.28 -0.69
CA LYS A 135 11.21 19.88 -0.83
C LYS A 135 10.75 20.07 -2.29
N ASN A 136 11.63 19.87 -3.25
CA ASN A 136 11.34 19.96 -4.68
C ASN A 136 10.84 18.64 -5.26
N CYS A 137 10.71 17.60 -4.43
CA CYS A 137 10.24 16.26 -4.82
C CYS A 137 11.14 15.56 -5.85
N ASP A 138 12.42 15.92 -5.89
CA ASP A 138 13.46 15.24 -6.66
C ASP A 138 13.81 13.90 -5.98
N SER A 139 14.01 12.86 -6.77
CA SER A 139 14.51 11.57 -6.30
C SER A 139 16.04 11.56 -6.21
N ASN A 140 16.62 10.44 -5.76
CA ASN A 140 18.06 10.20 -5.82
C ASN A 140 18.58 10.00 -7.26
N ILE A 141 17.69 9.91 -8.27
CA ILE A 141 18.05 9.80 -9.69
C ILE A 141 17.94 11.19 -10.32
N PRO A 142 19.04 11.76 -10.85
CA PRO A 142 19.00 13.07 -11.49
C PRO A 142 17.97 13.12 -12.63
N GLY A 143 17.10 14.14 -12.61
CA GLY A 143 16.03 14.31 -13.59
C GLY A 143 14.75 13.52 -13.34
N LEU A 144 14.71 12.69 -12.29
CA LEU A 144 13.51 11.97 -11.88
C LEU A 144 12.87 12.66 -10.66
N PHE A 145 11.62 13.07 -10.83
CA PHE A 145 10.79 13.70 -9.80
C PHE A 145 9.55 12.85 -9.54
N ALA A 146 9.01 12.94 -8.34
CA ALA A 146 7.77 12.25 -7.98
C ALA A 146 6.80 13.21 -7.29
N ALA A 147 5.50 13.05 -7.55
CA ALA A 147 4.47 13.87 -6.95
C ALA A 147 3.20 13.05 -6.67
N GLY A 148 2.36 13.54 -5.76
CA GLY A 148 1.14 12.85 -5.36
C GLY A 148 1.42 11.52 -4.64
N ASP A 149 0.56 10.54 -4.83
CA ASP A 149 0.64 9.23 -4.14
C ASP A 149 1.92 8.44 -4.48
N THR A 150 2.56 8.77 -5.59
CA THR A 150 3.84 8.16 -6.00
C THR A 150 5.06 8.74 -5.24
N CYS A 151 4.86 9.83 -4.49
CA CYS A 151 5.89 10.44 -3.65
C CYS A 151 5.67 10.05 -2.19
N SER A 152 6.61 9.35 -1.57
CA SER A 152 6.47 8.88 -0.18
C SER A 152 6.44 10.00 0.89
N ALA A 153 6.30 11.25 0.46
CA ALA A 153 6.11 12.41 1.34
C ALA A 153 4.64 12.62 1.78
N MET A 154 3.69 11.87 1.21
CA MET A 154 2.26 12.15 1.35
C MET A 154 1.66 11.68 2.66
N PHE A 155 2.12 10.57 3.22
CA PHE A 155 1.52 9.95 4.39
C PHE A 155 2.54 9.67 5.48
N VAL A 156 2.12 9.86 6.70
CA VAL A 156 2.94 9.59 7.89
C VAL A 156 2.41 8.31 8.54
N GLY A 157 3.20 7.25 8.49
CA GLY A 157 2.87 5.99 9.16
C GLY A 157 1.59 5.31 8.68
N ALA A 158 1.24 5.49 7.41
CA ALA A 158 0.04 4.93 6.78
C ALA A 158 -1.30 5.42 7.33
N THR A 159 -1.32 6.58 7.94
CA THR A 159 -2.57 7.19 8.39
C THR A 159 -2.97 8.30 7.42
N TYR A 160 -4.15 8.18 6.83
CA TYR A 160 -4.71 9.24 5.99
C TYR A 160 -5.19 10.39 6.89
N PRO A 161 -4.58 11.59 6.84
CA PRO A 161 -4.84 12.64 7.83
C PRO A 161 -6.23 13.27 7.72
N GLY A 162 -6.95 13.04 6.63
CA GLY A 162 -8.30 13.56 6.45
C GLY A 162 -8.72 13.75 5.00
N ILE A 163 -10.00 14.06 4.81
CA ILE A 163 -10.62 14.26 3.49
C ILE A 163 -9.90 15.41 2.75
N GLY A 164 -9.56 15.18 1.48
CA GLY A 164 -8.90 16.15 0.62
C GLY A 164 -7.38 16.21 0.75
N TYR A 165 -6.78 15.51 1.72
CA TYR A 165 -5.32 15.51 1.93
C TYR A 165 -4.56 15.00 0.70
N GLY A 166 -5.01 13.91 0.09
CA GLY A 166 -4.40 13.36 -1.11
C GLY A 166 -4.41 14.35 -2.27
N SER A 167 -5.55 14.97 -2.55
CA SER A 167 -5.67 15.97 -3.64
C SER A 167 -4.81 17.21 -3.38
N THR A 168 -4.80 17.71 -2.14
CA THR A 168 -3.97 18.86 -1.76
C THR A 168 -2.49 18.52 -1.83
N GLY A 169 -2.10 17.37 -1.31
CA GLY A 169 -0.72 16.88 -1.38
C GLY A 169 -0.25 16.70 -2.81
N ALA A 170 -1.09 16.11 -3.68
CA ALA A 170 -0.79 15.95 -5.10
C ALA A 170 -0.61 17.30 -5.81
N ALA A 171 -1.46 18.29 -5.53
CA ALA A 171 -1.34 19.63 -6.08
C ALA A 171 -0.05 20.34 -5.64
N VAL A 172 0.27 20.28 -4.35
CA VAL A 172 1.48 20.94 -3.78
C VAL A 172 2.75 20.25 -4.29
N THR A 173 2.82 18.93 -4.22
CA THR A 173 4.01 18.19 -4.68
C THR A 173 4.15 18.25 -6.18
N GLY A 174 3.05 18.23 -6.94
CA GLY A 174 3.05 18.40 -8.39
C GLY A 174 3.57 19.76 -8.82
N ALA A 175 3.13 20.85 -8.18
CA ALA A 175 3.64 22.19 -8.45
C ALA A 175 5.15 22.31 -8.16
N ARG A 176 5.60 21.78 -7.03
CA ARG A 176 7.03 21.79 -6.66
C ARG A 176 7.88 20.96 -7.61
N ALA A 177 7.47 19.74 -7.92
CA ALA A 177 8.17 18.87 -8.84
C ALA A 177 8.24 19.48 -10.25
N GLY A 178 7.12 20.04 -10.74
CA GLY A 178 7.07 20.65 -12.07
C GLY A 178 7.98 21.86 -12.21
N LEU A 179 8.00 22.76 -11.22
CA LEU A 179 8.92 23.91 -11.21
C LEU A 179 10.38 23.47 -11.13
N ALA A 180 10.68 22.47 -10.31
CA ALA A 180 12.05 21.96 -10.19
C ALA A 180 12.52 21.25 -11.47
N ALA A 181 11.64 20.47 -12.09
CA ALA A 181 11.92 19.79 -13.36
C ALA A 181 12.15 20.81 -14.49
N ALA A 182 11.35 21.86 -14.58
CA ALA A 182 11.53 22.92 -15.56
C ALA A 182 12.89 23.63 -15.40
N LYS A 183 13.28 23.90 -14.16
CA LYS A 183 14.61 24.45 -13.87
C LYS A 183 15.73 23.47 -14.24
N PHE A 184 15.58 22.19 -13.87
CA PHE A 184 16.57 21.16 -14.18
C PHE A 184 16.82 21.04 -15.68
N ILE A 185 15.76 21.07 -16.51
CA ILE A 185 15.87 20.96 -17.96
C ILE A 185 16.63 22.14 -18.55
N SER A 186 16.47 23.36 -18.01
CA SER A 186 17.19 24.54 -18.51
C SER A 186 18.70 24.50 -18.26
N ASP A 187 19.15 23.71 -17.32
CA ASP A 187 20.52 23.61 -16.86
C ASP A 187 21.31 22.43 -17.48
N ILE A 188 20.64 21.56 -18.24
CA ILE A 188 21.26 20.37 -18.84
C ILE A 188 21.24 20.43 -20.37
N PRO A 189 22.25 19.84 -21.05
CA PRO A 189 22.25 19.72 -22.50
C PRO A 189 21.16 18.75 -22.97
N GLU A 190 20.78 18.88 -24.24
CA GLU A 190 19.80 17.95 -24.85
C GLU A 190 20.25 16.50 -24.70
N VAL A 191 19.37 15.67 -24.13
CA VAL A 191 19.63 14.24 -23.94
C VAL A 191 19.38 13.49 -25.24
N LYS A 192 20.39 12.76 -25.72
CA LYS A 192 20.27 11.90 -26.90
C LYS A 192 20.11 10.46 -26.49
N ILE A 193 19.04 9.82 -26.98
CA ILE A 193 18.80 8.38 -26.81
C ILE A 193 19.47 7.67 -27.98
N SER A 194 20.30 6.67 -27.70
CA SER A 194 20.94 5.88 -28.76
C SER A 194 19.95 4.89 -29.41
N ALA A 195 20.11 4.64 -30.70
CA ALA A 195 19.29 3.66 -31.40
C ALA A 195 19.41 2.24 -30.82
N SER A 196 20.60 1.88 -30.31
CA SER A 196 20.80 0.59 -29.63
C SER A 196 20.01 0.48 -28.34
N GLN A 197 20.00 1.51 -27.48
CA GLN A 197 19.17 1.51 -26.25
C GLN A 197 17.69 1.34 -26.60
N LEU A 198 17.20 2.04 -27.63
CA LEU A 198 15.82 1.93 -28.06
C LEU A 198 15.50 0.50 -28.54
N SER A 199 16.33 -0.07 -29.39
CA SER A 199 16.17 -1.44 -29.90
C SER A 199 16.20 -2.49 -28.79
N ASP A 200 17.07 -2.33 -27.78
CA ASP A 200 17.14 -3.22 -26.63
C ASP A 200 15.86 -3.16 -25.78
N HIS A 201 15.30 -1.97 -25.59
CA HIS A 201 14.03 -1.80 -24.89
C HIS A 201 12.85 -2.38 -25.68
N GLU A 202 12.77 -2.13 -26.99
CA GLU A 202 11.75 -2.72 -27.86
C GLU A 202 11.80 -4.25 -27.81
N THR A 203 13.00 -4.83 -27.90
CA THR A 203 13.19 -6.29 -27.83
C THR A 203 12.65 -6.85 -26.52
N LYS A 204 12.91 -6.19 -25.38
CA LYS A 204 12.42 -6.63 -24.07
C LYS A 204 10.90 -6.47 -23.94
N ILE A 205 10.36 -5.34 -24.39
CA ILE A 205 8.92 -5.04 -24.32
C ILE A 205 8.13 -6.07 -25.14
N PHE A 206 8.57 -6.37 -26.36
CA PHE A 206 7.86 -7.28 -27.26
C PHE A 206 8.26 -8.76 -27.11
N ALA A 207 9.19 -9.11 -26.20
CA ALA A 207 9.58 -10.50 -25.99
C ALA A 207 8.40 -11.47 -25.76
N PRO A 208 7.35 -11.11 -24.95
CA PRO A 208 6.23 -12.00 -24.73
C PRO A 208 5.43 -12.37 -26.00
N THR A 209 5.40 -11.50 -27.01
CA THR A 209 4.68 -11.74 -28.27
C THR A 209 5.40 -12.74 -29.19
N LYS A 210 6.69 -12.99 -28.96
CA LYS A 210 7.52 -13.86 -29.79
C LYS A 210 7.57 -15.29 -29.27
N ARG A 211 6.95 -15.59 -28.12
CA ARG A 211 6.96 -16.91 -27.52
C ARG A 211 5.84 -17.79 -28.08
N THR A 212 6.15 -19.04 -28.37
CA THR A 212 5.19 -20.04 -28.88
C THR A 212 4.55 -20.86 -27.76
N GLY A 213 5.12 -20.84 -26.56
CA GLY A 213 4.61 -21.49 -25.36
C GLY A 213 4.80 -20.62 -24.13
N GLY A 214 4.18 -20.99 -23.02
CA GLY A 214 4.27 -20.26 -21.76
C GLY A 214 2.92 -19.99 -21.12
N PHE A 215 2.88 -19.02 -20.19
CA PHE A 215 1.72 -18.72 -19.36
C PHE A 215 1.04 -17.41 -19.80
N GLY A 216 -0.29 -17.37 -19.71
CA GLY A 216 -1.05 -16.13 -19.90
C GLY A 216 -0.90 -15.18 -18.71
N PRO A 217 -0.87 -13.86 -18.94
CA PRO A 217 -0.70 -12.87 -17.86
C PRO A 217 -1.87 -12.85 -16.87
N GLN A 218 -3.11 -13.12 -17.33
CA GLN A 218 -4.28 -13.19 -16.45
C GLN A 218 -4.13 -14.30 -15.41
N TRP A 219 -3.67 -15.48 -15.83
CA TRP A 219 -3.43 -16.59 -14.92
C TRP A 219 -2.35 -16.24 -13.88
N LEU A 220 -1.22 -15.66 -14.32
CA LEU A 220 -0.16 -15.25 -13.38
C LEU A 220 -0.65 -14.16 -12.40
N THR A 221 -1.44 -13.20 -12.88
CA THR A 221 -2.08 -12.20 -12.02
C THR A 221 -2.96 -12.86 -10.96
N GLN A 222 -3.81 -13.81 -11.36
CA GLN A 222 -4.71 -14.50 -10.43
C GLN A 222 -3.96 -15.27 -9.35
N ILE A 223 -2.92 -16.04 -9.70
CA ILE A 223 -2.15 -16.80 -8.70
C ILE A 223 -1.27 -15.90 -7.82
N LEU A 224 -0.89 -14.71 -8.30
CA LEU A 224 -0.24 -13.71 -7.46
C LEU A 224 -1.24 -13.13 -6.44
N GLN A 225 -2.41 -12.76 -6.92
CA GLN A 225 -3.48 -12.23 -6.06
C GLN A 225 -3.90 -13.25 -5.00
N ASN A 226 -4.06 -14.51 -5.37
CA ASN A 226 -4.39 -15.58 -4.42
C ASN A 226 -3.34 -15.76 -3.31
N ALA A 227 -2.07 -15.48 -3.60
CA ALA A 227 -1.00 -15.52 -2.61
C ALA A 227 -1.00 -14.29 -1.68
N MET A 228 -1.37 -13.12 -2.19
CA MET A 228 -1.23 -11.83 -1.48
C MET A 228 -2.50 -11.39 -0.76
N PHE A 229 -3.68 -11.79 -1.23
CA PHE A 229 -4.96 -11.31 -0.70
C PHE A 229 -5.40 -11.89 0.65
N PRO A 230 -4.99 -13.08 1.10
CA PRO A 230 -5.37 -13.53 2.42
C PRO A 230 -4.99 -12.51 3.50
N TYR A 231 -5.96 -12.16 4.35
CA TYR A 231 -5.79 -11.14 5.41
C TYR A 231 -4.60 -11.45 6.35
N TYR A 232 -4.30 -12.72 6.53
CA TYR A 232 -3.20 -13.20 7.37
C TYR A 232 -1.81 -13.03 6.72
N VAL A 233 -1.73 -12.48 5.52
CA VAL A 233 -0.44 -12.18 4.84
C VAL A 233 -0.03 -10.73 5.09
N LEU A 234 -0.85 -9.76 4.67
CA LEU A 234 -0.47 -8.34 4.70
C LEU A 234 -1.15 -7.50 5.78
N PHE A 235 -2.14 -8.04 6.48
CA PHE A 235 -2.84 -7.31 7.55
C PHE A 235 -2.47 -7.86 8.92
N ILE A 236 -2.72 -9.12 9.16
CA ILE A 236 -2.33 -9.84 10.39
C ILE A 236 -1.04 -10.60 10.08
N LYS A 237 0.07 -9.90 10.14
CA LYS A 237 1.38 -10.38 9.68
C LYS A 237 2.05 -11.27 10.74
N GLN A 238 2.82 -12.24 10.25
CA GLN A 238 3.64 -13.10 11.09
C GLN A 238 4.77 -13.68 10.23
N VAL A 239 5.96 -13.87 10.78
CA VAL A 239 7.20 -14.19 10.05
C VAL A 239 7.03 -15.39 9.11
N ASP A 240 6.47 -16.51 9.58
CA ASP A 240 6.38 -17.74 8.78
C ASP A 240 5.46 -17.56 7.56
N ARG A 241 4.34 -16.88 7.75
CA ARG A 241 3.38 -16.60 6.66
C ARG A 241 3.97 -15.62 5.63
N LEU A 242 4.66 -14.59 6.10
CA LEU A 242 5.35 -13.65 5.21
C LEU A 242 6.46 -14.35 4.41
N GLN A 243 7.25 -15.19 5.06
CA GLN A 243 8.36 -15.90 4.42
C GLN A 243 7.86 -16.93 3.40
N ALA A 244 6.82 -17.71 3.74
CA ALA A 244 6.22 -18.64 2.81
C ALA A 244 5.65 -17.93 1.57
N THR A 245 4.95 -16.80 1.78
CA THR A 245 4.40 -16.00 0.69
C THR A 245 5.49 -15.37 -0.17
N LEU A 246 6.58 -14.88 0.46
CA LEU A 246 7.73 -14.33 -0.26
C LEU A 246 8.35 -15.39 -1.19
N THR A 247 8.56 -16.60 -0.71
CA THR A 247 9.05 -17.73 -1.53
C THR A 247 8.15 -17.98 -2.74
N MET A 248 6.83 -17.92 -2.55
CA MET A 248 5.87 -18.08 -3.66
C MET A 248 5.93 -16.91 -4.66
N VAL A 249 6.20 -15.69 -4.20
CA VAL A 249 6.34 -14.50 -5.07
C VAL A 249 7.66 -14.57 -5.84
N GLU A 250 8.75 -14.92 -5.19
CA GLU A 250 10.05 -15.11 -5.83
C GLU A 250 10.00 -16.20 -6.91
N PHE A 251 9.33 -17.31 -6.64
CA PHE A 251 9.10 -18.35 -7.66
C PHE A 251 8.38 -17.81 -8.89
N LYS A 252 7.34 -16.96 -8.68
CA LYS A 252 6.62 -16.32 -9.79
C LYS A 252 7.52 -15.35 -10.56
N ARG A 253 8.36 -14.57 -9.86
CA ARG A 253 9.32 -13.67 -10.47
C ARG A 253 10.34 -14.40 -11.34
N ASP A 254 10.93 -15.48 -10.81
CA ASP A 254 12.09 -16.11 -11.41
C ASP A 254 11.74 -17.20 -12.45
N HIS A 255 10.59 -17.85 -12.29
CA HIS A 255 10.23 -19.01 -13.10
C HIS A 255 8.99 -18.82 -13.97
N LEU A 256 8.01 -17.99 -13.58
CA LEU A 256 6.77 -17.85 -14.33
C LEU A 256 6.76 -16.57 -15.19
N ALA A 257 7.13 -15.42 -14.61
CA ALA A 257 7.12 -14.15 -15.36
C ALA A 257 8.03 -14.16 -16.59
N PRO A 258 9.23 -14.78 -16.58
CA PRO A 258 10.06 -14.90 -17.79
C PRO A 258 9.42 -15.73 -18.92
N GLN A 259 8.40 -16.53 -18.60
CA GLN A 259 7.72 -17.40 -19.56
C GLN A 259 6.34 -16.86 -19.99
N LEU A 260 6.02 -15.61 -19.69
CA LEU A 260 4.78 -15.00 -20.12
C LEU A 260 4.69 -14.95 -21.64
N ARG A 261 3.56 -15.46 -22.18
CA ARG A 261 3.21 -15.44 -23.60
C ARG A 261 1.93 -14.64 -23.81
N VAL A 262 1.90 -13.90 -24.90
CA VAL A 262 0.75 -13.05 -25.23
C VAL A 262 0.44 -13.12 -26.73
N ASP A 263 -0.83 -13.05 -27.08
CA ASP A 263 -1.32 -13.16 -28.44
C ASP A 263 -1.91 -11.84 -28.97
N ASN A 264 -2.05 -10.82 -28.12
CA ASN A 264 -2.66 -9.54 -28.49
C ASN A 264 -2.08 -8.38 -27.65
N PRO A 265 -2.28 -7.11 -28.05
CA PRO A 265 -1.73 -5.94 -27.37
C PRO A 265 -2.26 -5.76 -25.94
N HIS A 266 -3.50 -6.16 -25.64
CA HIS A 266 -4.06 -6.05 -24.30
C HIS A 266 -3.33 -7.00 -23.33
N ASP A 267 -3.09 -8.22 -23.75
CA ASP A 267 -2.33 -9.19 -22.94
C ASP A 267 -0.86 -8.78 -22.79
N LEU A 268 -0.30 -8.06 -23.78
CA LEU A 268 1.06 -7.52 -23.66
C LEU A 268 1.13 -6.47 -22.53
N LYS A 269 0.14 -5.57 -22.45
CA LYS A 269 0.00 -4.63 -21.33
C LYS A 269 -0.07 -5.39 -20.00
N LEU A 270 -0.97 -6.36 -19.90
CA LEU A 270 -1.13 -7.16 -18.66
C LEU A 270 0.15 -7.94 -18.28
N ALA A 271 0.94 -8.38 -19.26
CA ALA A 271 2.21 -9.05 -19.00
C ALA A 271 3.25 -8.13 -18.35
N HIS A 272 3.23 -6.84 -18.65
CA HIS A 272 4.08 -5.85 -17.98
C HIS A 272 3.51 -5.46 -16.62
N GLU A 273 2.21 -5.25 -16.54
CA GLU A 273 1.53 -4.94 -15.27
C GLU A 273 1.75 -6.02 -14.21
N VAL A 274 1.66 -7.30 -14.56
CA VAL A 274 1.90 -8.38 -13.59
C VAL A 274 3.35 -8.44 -13.12
N GLN A 275 4.32 -8.04 -13.94
CA GLN A 275 5.72 -7.92 -13.49
C GLN A 275 5.88 -6.80 -12.45
N SER A 276 5.23 -5.65 -12.67
CA SER A 276 5.20 -4.55 -11.71
C SER A 276 4.49 -4.97 -10.41
N MET A 277 3.41 -5.73 -10.51
CA MET A 277 2.69 -6.28 -9.35
C MET A 277 3.55 -7.28 -8.56
N ILE A 278 4.33 -8.13 -9.22
CA ILE A 278 5.27 -9.07 -8.56
C ILE A 278 6.33 -8.28 -7.80
N TYR A 279 6.93 -7.26 -8.41
CA TYR A 279 7.86 -6.36 -7.72
C TYR A 279 7.21 -5.74 -6.47
N ASN A 280 6.01 -5.19 -6.62
CA ASN A 280 5.30 -4.55 -5.52
C ASN A 280 4.99 -5.54 -4.38
N ALA A 281 4.59 -6.77 -4.72
CA ALA A 281 4.35 -7.84 -3.76
C ALA A 281 5.63 -8.21 -2.99
N GLU A 282 6.74 -8.39 -3.70
CA GLU A 282 8.04 -8.68 -3.10
C GLU A 282 8.49 -7.55 -2.17
N ALA A 283 8.40 -6.30 -2.61
CA ALA A 283 8.75 -5.13 -1.81
C ALA A 283 7.93 -5.05 -0.51
N LYS A 284 6.61 -5.27 -0.59
CA LYS A 284 5.72 -5.28 0.59
C LYS A 284 6.08 -6.41 1.58
N LEU A 285 6.36 -7.59 1.09
CA LEU A 285 6.71 -8.73 1.95
C LEU A 285 8.08 -8.52 2.62
N ARG A 286 9.10 -8.10 1.85
CA ARG A 286 10.45 -7.88 2.40
C ARG A 286 10.48 -6.75 3.41
N THR A 287 9.82 -5.62 3.16
CA THR A 287 9.75 -4.52 4.12
C THR A 287 8.93 -4.89 5.35
N SER A 288 7.86 -5.68 5.19
CA SER A 288 7.07 -6.20 6.30
C SER A 288 7.86 -7.19 7.17
N LEU A 289 8.71 -8.02 6.59
CA LEU A 289 9.64 -8.89 7.32
C LEU A 289 10.72 -8.09 8.06
N TYR A 290 11.23 -7.04 7.41
CA TYR A 290 12.31 -6.22 7.93
C TYR A 290 11.91 -5.38 9.15
N ARG A 291 10.64 -4.88 9.24
CA ARG A 291 10.14 -4.12 10.39
C ARG A 291 9.64 -5.06 11.48
N GLU A 292 10.38 -5.12 12.57
CA GLU A 292 10.10 -5.98 13.74
C GLU A 292 9.41 -5.19 14.86
N GLU A 293 8.30 -4.57 14.53
CA GLU A 293 7.39 -3.88 15.45
C GLU A 293 5.98 -3.79 14.85
N SER A 294 5.02 -3.26 15.59
CA SER A 294 3.68 -2.92 15.09
C SER A 294 3.44 -1.42 15.22
N ARG A 295 3.10 -0.74 14.09
CA ARG A 295 2.87 0.71 14.04
C ARG A 295 1.92 1.09 12.90
N GLY A 296 0.96 1.98 13.16
CA GLY A 296 0.01 2.42 12.13
C GLY A 296 -0.77 1.25 11.54
N THR A 297 -0.69 1.06 10.22
CA THR A 297 -1.30 -0.08 9.52
C THR A 297 -0.35 -1.28 9.33
N HIS A 298 0.86 -1.18 9.84
CA HIS A 298 1.77 -2.33 9.91
C HIS A 298 1.59 -3.03 11.24
N TYR A 299 1.00 -4.23 11.21
CA TYR A 299 0.80 -5.06 12.39
C TYR A 299 1.50 -6.42 12.24
N ARG A 300 2.27 -6.79 13.26
CA ARG A 300 2.99 -8.06 13.39
C ARG A 300 2.53 -8.77 14.66
N GLU A 301 1.94 -9.96 14.55
CA GLU A 301 1.55 -10.77 15.73
C GLU A 301 2.75 -11.18 16.57
N ASP A 302 3.88 -11.43 15.91
CA ASP A 302 5.15 -11.81 16.54
C ASP A 302 5.92 -10.61 17.12
N PHE A 303 5.54 -9.37 16.77
CA PHE A 303 6.09 -8.12 17.32
C PHE A 303 4.96 -7.09 17.55
N PRO A 304 4.04 -7.33 18.49
CA PRO A 304 2.84 -6.51 18.64
C PRO A 304 3.11 -5.11 19.21
N ASN A 305 4.23 -4.91 19.87
CA ASN A 305 4.60 -3.65 20.49
C ASN A 305 5.27 -2.69 19.50
N ARG A 306 5.13 -1.39 19.74
CA ARG A 306 5.98 -0.36 19.14
C ARG A 306 7.35 -0.41 19.81
N ASN A 307 8.39 -0.18 19.05
CA ASN A 307 9.77 -0.23 19.55
C ASN A 307 10.50 1.10 19.27
N ASP A 308 10.24 2.11 20.13
CA ASP A 308 10.91 3.40 20.08
C ASP A 308 12.15 3.41 21.00
N PRO A 309 13.23 4.10 20.61
CA PRO A 309 13.38 4.89 19.37
C PRO A 309 13.83 4.08 18.15
N ASP A 310 14.12 2.79 18.27
CA ASP A 310 14.80 1.99 17.26
C ASP A 310 14.05 1.93 15.92
N TRP A 311 12.72 2.00 15.97
CA TRP A 311 11.86 1.95 14.82
C TRP A 311 11.17 3.29 14.49
N LEU A 312 11.59 4.40 15.11
CA LEU A 312 11.26 5.74 14.61
C LEU A 312 12.02 6.01 13.30
N ALA A 313 11.69 5.22 12.30
CA ALA A 313 12.36 5.22 11.00
C ALA A 313 11.39 4.84 9.88
N TRP A 314 11.66 5.32 8.67
CA TRP A 314 11.13 4.74 7.44
C TRP A 314 11.98 3.54 7.03
N ILE A 315 11.35 2.56 6.39
CA ILE A 315 12.09 1.53 5.68
C ILE A 315 12.27 2.01 4.24
N SER A 316 13.52 2.18 3.84
CA SER A 316 13.87 2.45 2.45
C SER A 316 14.32 1.17 1.77
N LEU A 317 14.03 1.07 0.48
CA LEU A 317 14.51 0.02 -0.40
C LEU A 317 15.07 0.60 -1.70
N GLN A 318 16.02 -0.10 -2.29
CA GLN A 318 16.66 0.27 -3.55
C GLN A 318 17.18 -0.97 -4.25
N ARG A 319 17.24 -0.94 -5.57
CA ARG A 319 17.89 -2.00 -6.34
C ARG A 319 19.41 -1.92 -6.19
N ASP A 320 20.03 -3.05 -5.84
CA ASP A 320 21.47 -3.23 -5.77
C ASP A 320 21.84 -4.51 -6.55
N GLY A 321 22.27 -4.34 -7.81
CA GLY A 321 22.41 -5.46 -8.74
C GLY A 321 21.08 -6.17 -8.98
N ASP A 322 21.02 -7.46 -8.63
CA ASP A 322 19.80 -8.27 -8.68
C ASP A 322 19.10 -8.40 -7.32
N GLN A 323 19.60 -7.71 -6.29
CA GLN A 323 19.07 -7.73 -4.94
C GLN A 323 18.22 -6.50 -4.65
N MET A 324 17.27 -6.66 -3.73
CA MET A 324 16.53 -5.57 -3.11
C MET A 324 17.19 -5.26 -1.76
N LYS A 325 17.95 -4.17 -1.71
CA LYS A 325 18.59 -3.69 -0.49
C LYS A 325 17.60 -2.90 0.34
N LEU A 326 17.54 -3.18 1.64
CA LEU A 326 16.69 -2.47 2.60
C LEU A 326 17.54 -1.86 3.72
N TRP A 327 17.08 -0.72 4.24
CA TRP A 327 17.69 -0.10 5.42
C TRP A 327 16.69 0.80 6.16
N LYS A 328 16.97 1.06 7.44
CA LYS A 328 16.28 2.07 8.24
C LYS A 328 16.76 3.46 7.84
N ARG A 329 15.84 4.37 7.60
CA ARG A 329 16.07 5.81 7.46
C ARG A 329 15.47 6.51 8.69
N PRO A 330 16.27 6.93 9.67
CA PRO A 330 15.75 7.50 10.92
C PRO A 330 14.89 8.74 10.68
N ILE A 331 13.80 8.84 11.41
CA ILE A 331 13.03 10.08 11.51
C ILE A 331 13.88 11.09 12.28
N PRO A 332 14.03 12.35 11.82
CA PRO A 332 14.77 13.35 12.58
C PRO A 332 14.20 13.55 13.99
N GLU A 333 15.06 13.60 15.01
CA GLU A 333 14.67 13.67 16.44
C GLU A 333 13.69 14.80 16.75
N LYS A 334 13.76 15.92 16.05
CA LYS A 334 12.80 17.05 16.20
C LYS A 334 11.34 16.67 15.91
N TRP A 335 11.09 15.51 15.31
CA TRP A 335 9.77 14.97 15.00
C TRP A 335 9.41 13.75 15.85
N TRP A 336 10.29 13.38 16.79
CA TRP A 336 9.98 12.30 17.70
C TRP A 336 8.89 12.68 18.68
N PRO A 337 8.08 11.74 19.16
CA PRO A 337 7.24 11.98 20.33
C PRO A 337 8.14 12.25 21.56
N ASP A 338 7.56 12.80 22.60
CA ASP A 338 8.28 13.00 23.87
C ASP A 338 8.51 11.65 24.56
N LEU A 339 9.63 11.00 24.26
CA LEU A 339 9.99 9.69 24.80
C LEU A 339 10.23 9.69 26.32
N SER A 340 10.20 10.84 27.00
CA SER A 340 10.20 10.89 28.47
C SER A 340 8.85 10.53 29.09
N GLN A 341 7.78 10.54 28.28
CA GLN A 341 6.45 10.16 28.72
C GLN A 341 6.32 8.63 28.81
N PRO A 342 5.53 8.11 29.75
CA PRO A 342 5.23 6.68 29.81
C PRO A 342 4.60 6.17 28.51
N TYR A 343 4.94 4.95 28.13
CA TYR A 343 4.47 4.30 26.90
C TYR A 343 2.93 4.35 26.77
N GLU A 344 2.20 4.20 27.88
CA GLU A 344 0.75 4.25 27.90
C GLU A 344 0.18 5.62 27.55
N GLN A 345 0.91 6.69 27.82
CA GLN A 345 0.49 8.06 27.49
C GLN A 345 0.80 8.37 26.02
N LEU A 346 1.93 7.91 25.53
CA LEU A 346 2.30 8.05 24.12
C LEU A 346 1.38 7.25 23.21
N TYR A 347 1.02 6.05 23.63
CA TYR A 347 0.29 5.06 22.83
C TYR A 347 -0.95 4.54 23.57
N ALA A 348 -1.90 5.44 23.85
CA ALA A 348 -3.15 5.07 24.51
C ALA A 348 -3.99 4.05 23.72
N ALA A 349 -3.89 4.09 22.37
CA ALA A 349 -4.51 3.08 21.52
C ALA A 349 -3.55 1.91 21.31
N ARG A 350 -3.97 0.72 21.71
CA ARG A 350 -3.16 -0.51 21.69
C ARG A 350 -3.41 -1.33 20.45
N MET A 351 -2.33 -1.95 19.95
CA MET A 351 -2.43 -3.06 19.03
C MET A 351 -2.90 -4.33 19.77
N PRO A 352 -3.57 -5.27 19.10
CA PRO A 352 -3.87 -6.55 19.71
C PRO A 352 -2.59 -7.27 20.15
N GLY A 353 -2.58 -7.79 21.38
CA GLY A 353 -1.40 -8.46 21.94
C GLY A 353 -0.28 -7.51 22.43
N GLU A 354 -0.43 -6.19 22.26
CA GLU A 354 0.54 -5.21 22.76
C GLU A 354 0.53 -5.20 24.29
N THR A 355 1.66 -5.49 24.90
CA THR A 355 1.85 -5.57 26.37
C THR A 355 2.55 -4.33 26.87
N LEU A 356 2.37 -4.05 28.20
CA LEU A 356 3.02 -2.94 28.88
C LEU A 356 4.43 -3.27 29.38
N GLU A 357 4.84 -4.53 29.27
CA GLU A 357 6.17 -4.93 29.71
C GLU A 357 7.20 -4.28 28.76
N ALA A 358 7.93 -3.32 29.33
CA ALA A 358 9.14 -2.80 28.72
C ALA A 358 10.06 -4.01 28.42
N ALA A 359 10.59 -4.06 27.22
CA ALA A 359 11.69 -4.97 26.94
C ALA A 359 12.80 -4.63 27.95
N GLU A 360 13.13 -5.60 28.84
CA GLU A 360 14.28 -5.50 29.74
C GLU A 360 15.60 -5.38 28.95
#